data_7dcc95cbb4da02f807493ac1190d4e5a
#
_entry.id   7dcc95cbb4da02f807493ac1190d4e5a
#
_cell.length_a   1.000
_cell.length_b   1.000
_cell.length_c   1.000
_cell.angle_alpha   90.00
_cell.angle_beta   90.00
_cell.angle_gamma   90.00
#
_symmetry.space_group_name_H-M   'P 1'
#
loop_
_entity.id
_entity.type
_entity.pdbx_description
1 polymer ?
#
loop_
_entity_poly.entity_id
_entity_poly.type
_entity_poly.pdbx_seq_one_letter_code
_entity_poly.pdbx_strand_id
1 'polypeptide(L)'
;RFWITNVLGKEDPYLKIGETNDRASKGNSDYVWALRDIDFKVEQGDVVGIIGKNGAGKSTLLKLLSRVTGPTTGTIRAHGRIGSLLEVGTGFHQEMTGRENIYLNGAILGMTKAEIDRKLDEIIDFSGCERYIVTPVKRYSSGMTVRLGFAVAAFLEPEILVVDEVLAGGDAEFQKKAIGKMKDVSTGEGRTVLFVSHNMESIRNLCTRGVLLENGMMKYQGD
;
A
#
# COMPACT_ATOMS: atom_id res chain seq x y z
N ARG A 1 -20.19 -19.03 -18.03
CA ARG A 1 -21.03 -19.34 -16.83
C ARG A 1 -20.94 -18.24 -15.78
N PHE A 2 -19.76 -17.72 -15.46
CA PHE A 2 -19.56 -16.60 -14.52
C PHE A 2 -20.34 -15.33 -14.88
N TRP A 3 -20.43 -15.02 -16.17
CA TRP A 3 -21.12 -13.83 -16.66
C TRP A 3 -22.65 -13.92 -16.48
N ILE A 4 -23.20 -15.10 -16.62
CA ILE A 4 -24.66 -15.35 -16.54
C ILE A 4 -25.15 -15.29 -15.07
N THR A 5 -24.37 -15.76 -14.11
CA THR A 5 -24.75 -15.71 -12.68
C THR A 5 -24.78 -14.28 -12.14
N ASN A 6 -23.83 -13.42 -12.54
CA ASN A 6 -23.82 -12.01 -12.16
C ASN A 6 -24.97 -11.17 -12.78
N VAL A 7 -25.41 -11.52 -13.99
CA VAL A 7 -26.52 -10.81 -14.66
C VAL A 7 -27.87 -11.21 -14.08
N LEU A 8 -28.03 -12.42 -13.57
CA LEU A 8 -29.29 -12.95 -13.03
C LEU A 8 -29.44 -12.80 -11.51
N GLY A 9 -28.46 -12.17 -10.83
CA GLY A 9 -28.52 -11.96 -9.38
C GLY A 9 -28.53 -13.26 -8.55
N LYS A 10 -28.16 -14.38 -9.15
CA LYS A 10 -28.03 -15.67 -8.44
C LYS A 10 -26.67 -15.76 -7.77
N GLU A 11 -26.63 -16.27 -6.56
CA GLU A 11 -25.38 -16.57 -5.87
C GLU A 11 -24.50 -17.51 -6.72
N ASP A 12 -23.21 -17.22 -6.77
CA ASP A 12 -22.25 -18.07 -7.47
C ASP A 12 -22.20 -19.46 -6.78
N PRO A 13 -22.57 -20.54 -7.47
CA PRO A 13 -22.55 -21.88 -6.88
C PRO A 13 -21.15 -22.37 -6.49
N TYR A 14 -20.09 -21.66 -6.91
CA TYR A 14 -18.70 -21.94 -6.54
C TYR A 14 -18.21 -21.03 -5.41
N LEU A 15 -19.06 -20.15 -4.90
CA LEU A 15 -18.71 -19.28 -3.76
C LEU A 15 -18.53 -20.16 -2.51
N LYS A 16 -17.29 -20.30 -2.09
CA LYS A 16 -16.99 -21.03 -0.85
C LYS A 16 -17.15 -20.09 0.34
N ILE A 17 -18.17 -20.37 1.15
CA ILE A 17 -18.46 -19.60 2.36
C ILE A 17 -17.51 -20.07 3.46
N GLY A 18 -16.66 -19.18 3.95
CA GLY A 18 -15.74 -19.44 5.06
C GLY A 18 -16.32 -19.06 6.41
N GLU A 19 -15.66 -19.53 7.46
CA GLU A 19 -15.94 -19.11 8.84
C GLU A 19 -15.38 -17.71 9.10
N THR A 20 -15.83 -17.09 10.20
CA THR A 20 -15.31 -15.82 10.72
C THR A 20 -13.81 -15.94 11.02
N ASN A 21 -13.04 -14.90 10.72
CA ASN A 21 -11.59 -14.84 10.97
C ASN A 21 -11.31 -14.66 12.48
N ASP A 22 -11.68 -15.66 13.27
CA ASP A 22 -11.34 -15.74 14.70
C ASP A 22 -10.20 -16.74 14.91
N ARG A 23 -9.01 -16.22 15.20
CA ARG A 23 -7.81 -17.03 15.42
C ARG A 23 -7.78 -17.72 16.79
N ALA A 24 -8.66 -17.35 17.70
CA ALA A 24 -8.75 -17.94 19.04
C ALA A 24 -9.61 -19.21 19.06
N SER A 25 -10.46 -19.41 18.04
CA SER A 25 -11.33 -20.58 17.91
C SER A 25 -10.76 -21.62 16.94
N LYS A 26 -11.02 -22.89 17.24
CA LYS A 26 -10.70 -24.00 16.35
C LYS A 26 -11.81 -24.06 15.29
N GLY A 27 -11.51 -23.62 14.05
CA GLY A 27 -12.45 -23.66 12.95
C GLY A 27 -12.78 -25.10 12.50
N ASN A 28 -13.98 -25.29 11.96
CA ASN A 28 -14.43 -26.54 11.37
C ASN A 28 -14.44 -26.50 9.83
N SER A 29 -14.10 -25.35 9.24
CA SER A 29 -14.05 -25.13 7.78
C SER A 29 -12.61 -24.95 7.29
N ASP A 30 -12.32 -25.45 6.09
CA ASP A 30 -11.05 -25.20 5.38
C ASP A 30 -10.96 -23.78 4.83
N TYR A 31 -12.01 -22.97 4.95
CA TYR A 31 -12.11 -21.62 4.41
C TYR A 31 -12.43 -20.62 5.52
N VAL A 32 -11.71 -19.51 5.51
CA VAL A 32 -11.88 -18.38 6.45
C VAL A 32 -12.09 -17.10 5.65
N TRP A 33 -13.05 -16.29 6.04
CA TRP A 33 -13.21 -14.94 5.53
C TRP A 33 -12.07 -14.05 6.03
N ALA A 34 -11.19 -13.65 5.14
CA ALA A 34 -10.14 -12.69 5.49
C ALA A 34 -10.73 -11.30 5.77
N LEU A 35 -11.75 -10.92 5.00
CA LEU A 35 -12.56 -9.71 5.16
C LEU A 35 -14.02 -10.03 4.86
N ARG A 36 -14.93 -9.43 5.64
CA ARG A 36 -16.36 -9.61 5.47
C ARG A 36 -17.11 -8.31 5.78
N ASP A 37 -18.13 -8.00 4.97
CA ASP A 37 -19.02 -6.86 5.16
C ASP A 37 -18.26 -5.53 5.41
N ILE A 38 -17.26 -5.28 4.55
CA ILE A 38 -16.49 -4.04 4.57
C ILE A 38 -17.20 -3.02 3.69
N ASP A 39 -17.69 -1.94 4.30
CA ASP A 39 -18.30 -0.81 3.61
C ASP A 39 -17.75 0.50 4.16
N PHE A 40 -16.99 1.23 3.34
CA PHE A 40 -16.51 2.56 3.70
C PHE A 40 -16.25 3.41 2.47
N LYS A 41 -16.34 4.71 2.67
CA LYS A 41 -16.11 5.71 1.65
C LYS A 41 -14.96 6.63 2.07
N VAL A 42 -14.08 6.90 1.13
CA VAL A 42 -12.97 7.83 1.28
C VAL A 42 -13.18 8.98 0.31
N GLU A 43 -13.15 10.20 0.80
CA GLU A 43 -13.26 11.39 -0.03
C GLU A 43 -11.88 11.81 -0.57
N GLN A 44 -11.87 12.57 -1.64
CA GLN A 44 -10.64 13.10 -2.19
C GLN A 44 -9.96 14.02 -1.17
N GLY A 45 -8.66 13.77 -0.96
CA GLY A 45 -7.87 14.53 0.01
C GLY A 45 -7.89 13.98 1.44
N ASP A 46 -8.70 12.95 1.72
CA ASP A 46 -8.68 12.28 3.02
C ASP A 46 -7.34 11.56 3.27
N VAL A 47 -6.91 11.60 4.51
CA VAL A 47 -5.82 10.77 5.03
C VAL A 47 -6.42 9.78 6.03
N VAL A 48 -6.68 8.56 5.56
CA VAL A 48 -7.39 7.53 6.35
C VAL A 48 -6.42 6.54 6.94
N GLY A 49 -6.41 6.45 8.26
CA GLY A 49 -5.66 5.44 9.01
C GLY A 49 -6.43 4.13 9.15
N ILE A 50 -5.87 3.02 8.69
CA ILE A 50 -6.45 1.69 8.86
C ILE A 50 -5.74 1.01 10.02
N ILE A 51 -6.49 0.76 11.08
CA ILE A 51 -5.99 0.26 12.37
C ILE A 51 -6.56 -1.13 12.63
N GLY A 52 -5.82 -1.96 13.32
CA GLY A 52 -6.27 -3.28 13.73
C GLY A 52 -5.12 -4.16 14.19
N LYS A 53 -5.46 -5.17 15.00
CA LYS A 53 -4.49 -6.17 15.47
C LYS A 53 -3.89 -6.97 14.31
N ASN A 54 -2.79 -7.67 14.58
CA ASN A 54 -2.23 -8.61 13.60
C ASN A 54 -3.26 -9.68 13.26
N GLY A 55 -3.51 -9.87 11.94
CA GLY A 55 -4.52 -10.78 11.45
C GLY A 55 -5.95 -10.19 11.33
N ALA A 56 -6.15 -8.91 11.63
CA ALA A 56 -7.46 -8.26 11.46
C ALA A 56 -7.90 -8.08 9.99
N GLY A 57 -7.04 -8.39 9.00
CA GLY A 57 -7.36 -8.27 7.58
C GLY A 57 -6.74 -7.05 6.90
N LYS A 58 -5.93 -6.24 7.59
CA LYS A 58 -5.33 -5.00 7.05
C LYS A 58 -4.60 -5.21 5.72
N SER A 59 -3.64 -6.13 5.68
CA SER A 59 -2.86 -6.41 4.45
C SER A 59 -3.74 -6.99 3.33
N THR A 60 -4.78 -7.73 3.65
CA THR A 60 -5.75 -8.21 2.66
C THR A 60 -6.54 -7.04 2.08
N LEU A 61 -7.00 -6.11 2.94
CA LEU A 61 -7.69 -4.90 2.49
C LEU A 61 -6.80 -4.06 1.58
N LEU A 62 -5.53 -3.87 1.95
CA LEU A 62 -4.58 -3.13 1.10
C LEU A 62 -4.37 -3.80 -0.27
N LYS A 63 -4.22 -5.12 -0.32
CA LYS A 63 -4.09 -5.86 -1.59
C LYS A 63 -5.32 -5.72 -2.48
N LEU A 64 -6.51 -5.68 -1.89
CA LEU A 64 -7.76 -5.42 -2.60
C LEU A 64 -7.81 -3.98 -3.14
N LEU A 65 -7.48 -3.00 -2.31
CA LEU A 65 -7.47 -1.58 -2.69
C LEU A 65 -6.40 -1.29 -3.76
N SER A 66 -5.25 -1.93 -3.67
CA SER A 66 -4.16 -1.81 -4.65
C SER A 66 -4.39 -2.66 -5.92
N ARG A 67 -5.54 -3.34 -6.03
CA ARG A 67 -5.89 -4.21 -7.17
C ARG A 67 -4.92 -5.37 -7.41
N VAL A 68 -4.13 -5.76 -6.41
CA VAL A 68 -3.28 -6.96 -6.46
C VAL A 68 -4.14 -8.22 -6.47
N THR A 69 -5.29 -8.18 -5.80
CA THR A 69 -6.29 -9.25 -5.81
C THR A 69 -7.69 -8.65 -5.92
N GLY A 70 -8.64 -9.40 -6.48
CA GLY A 70 -10.03 -8.99 -6.56
C GLY A 70 -10.84 -9.43 -5.33
N PRO A 71 -11.95 -8.74 -5.00
CA PRO A 71 -12.86 -9.18 -3.95
C PRO A 71 -13.63 -10.43 -4.40
N THR A 72 -13.91 -11.35 -3.46
CA THR A 72 -14.74 -12.53 -3.70
C THR A 72 -16.19 -12.12 -3.97
N THR A 73 -16.69 -11.14 -3.22
CA THR A 73 -18.02 -10.52 -3.37
C THR A 73 -17.92 -9.02 -3.21
N GLY A 74 -18.93 -8.30 -3.63
CA GLY A 74 -18.96 -6.84 -3.55
C GLY A 74 -18.16 -6.14 -4.65
N THR A 75 -17.97 -4.83 -4.52
CA THR A 75 -17.30 -3.99 -5.52
C THR A 75 -16.41 -2.96 -4.87
N ILE A 76 -15.26 -2.72 -5.49
CA ILE A 76 -14.35 -1.63 -5.13
C ILE A 76 -14.34 -0.63 -6.27
N ARG A 77 -14.64 0.62 -5.98
CA ARG A 77 -14.61 1.72 -6.95
C ARG A 77 -13.58 2.73 -6.52
N ALA A 78 -12.68 3.08 -7.41
CA ALA A 78 -11.70 4.13 -7.20
C ALA A 78 -11.61 5.00 -8.44
N HIS A 79 -11.45 6.28 -8.25
CA HIS A 79 -11.25 7.25 -9.31
C HIS A 79 -9.81 7.77 -9.25
N GLY A 80 -9.08 7.60 -10.34
CA GLY A 80 -7.67 7.98 -10.44
C GLY A 80 -6.69 6.80 -10.33
N ARG A 81 -5.41 7.12 -10.40
CA ARG A 81 -4.29 6.16 -10.33
C ARG A 81 -4.03 5.81 -8.86
N ILE A 82 -3.89 4.54 -8.58
CA ILE A 82 -3.56 4.04 -7.25
C ILE A 82 -2.09 3.68 -7.23
N GLY A 83 -1.31 4.33 -6.39
CA GLY A 83 0.07 3.97 -6.07
C GLY A 83 0.11 3.18 -4.76
N SER A 84 0.87 2.10 -4.74
CA SER A 84 0.97 1.26 -3.56
C SER A 84 2.42 1.15 -3.09
N LEU A 85 2.66 1.42 -1.82
CA LEU A 85 3.94 1.22 -1.14
C LEU A 85 4.01 -0.13 -0.42
N LEU A 86 3.13 -1.08 -0.78
CA LEU A 86 3.09 -2.41 -0.16
C LEU A 86 4.36 -3.23 -0.39
N GLU A 87 5.01 -3.00 -1.52
CA GLU A 87 6.11 -3.82 -2.01
C GLU A 87 7.32 -2.95 -2.39
N VAL A 88 7.71 -2.05 -1.48
CA VAL A 88 8.86 -1.17 -1.68
C VAL A 88 10.12 -2.00 -1.95
N GLY A 89 10.78 -1.73 -3.08
CA GLY A 89 11.98 -2.46 -3.51
C GLY A 89 11.71 -3.82 -4.15
N THR A 90 10.46 -4.26 -4.23
CA THR A 90 10.08 -5.44 -5.02
C THR A 90 10.27 -5.15 -6.51
N GLY A 91 10.82 -6.12 -7.24
CA GLY A 91 11.09 -5.96 -8.68
C GLY A 91 12.45 -5.32 -9.00
N PHE A 92 13.31 -5.05 -8.00
CA PHE A 92 14.68 -4.65 -8.28
C PHE A 92 15.47 -5.79 -8.92
N HIS A 93 16.15 -5.47 -10.02
CA HIS A 93 17.03 -6.42 -10.70
C HIS A 93 18.44 -6.32 -10.10
N GLN A 94 18.92 -7.41 -9.54
CA GLN A 94 20.16 -7.45 -8.75
C GLN A 94 21.41 -7.06 -9.54
N GLU A 95 21.46 -7.37 -10.85
CA GLU A 95 22.60 -7.05 -11.71
C GLU A 95 22.57 -5.62 -12.27
N MET A 96 21.43 -4.95 -12.20
CA MET A 96 21.28 -3.56 -12.64
C MET A 96 21.77 -2.60 -11.54
N THR A 97 22.25 -1.44 -11.97
CA THR A 97 22.65 -0.34 -11.09
C THR A 97 21.46 0.26 -10.36
N GLY A 98 21.72 1.05 -9.31
CA GLY A 98 20.66 1.79 -8.63
C GLY A 98 19.88 2.70 -9.58
N ARG A 99 20.56 3.40 -10.48
CA ARG A 99 19.94 4.26 -11.50
C ARG A 99 18.99 3.47 -12.42
N GLU A 100 19.43 2.35 -12.96
CA GLU A 100 18.60 1.51 -13.84
C GLU A 100 17.40 0.93 -13.06
N ASN A 101 17.57 0.58 -11.79
CA ASN A 101 16.48 0.12 -10.95
C ASN A 101 15.47 1.23 -10.62
N ILE A 102 15.87 2.50 -10.56
CA ILE A 102 14.92 3.61 -10.45
C ILE A 102 13.98 3.62 -11.66
N TYR A 103 14.50 3.48 -12.88
CA TYR A 103 13.67 3.41 -14.10
C TYR A 103 12.78 2.17 -14.11
N LEU A 104 13.36 1.00 -13.80
CA LEU A 104 12.61 -0.25 -13.77
C LEU A 104 11.46 -0.20 -12.75
N ASN A 105 11.76 0.19 -11.51
CA ASN A 105 10.78 0.25 -10.44
C ASN A 105 9.75 1.36 -10.66
N GLY A 106 10.19 2.54 -11.12
CA GLY A 106 9.29 3.62 -11.50
C GLY A 106 8.29 3.21 -12.58
N ALA A 107 8.75 2.48 -13.61
CA ALA A 107 7.87 1.96 -14.65
C ALA A 107 6.88 0.91 -14.13
N ILE A 108 7.31 0.01 -13.23
CA ILE A 108 6.43 -0.97 -12.55
C ILE A 108 5.35 -0.25 -11.75
N LEU A 109 5.70 0.84 -11.07
CA LEU A 109 4.77 1.67 -10.30
C LEU A 109 3.89 2.59 -11.16
N GLY A 110 4.08 2.57 -12.50
CA GLY A 110 3.25 3.30 -13.45
C GLY A 110 3.75 4.71 -13.78
N MET A 111 5.01 5.04 -13.48
CA MET A 111 5.64 6.28 -13.95
C MET A 111 6.04 6.16 -15.41
N THR A 112 5.84 7.22 -16.16
CA THR A 112 6.43 7.35 -17.50
C THR A 112 7.91 7.68 -17.40
N LYS A 113 8.67 7.37 -18.46
CA LYS A 113 10.10 7.74 -18.53
C LYS A 113 10.33 9.23 -18.29
N ALA A 114 9.48 10.08 -18.87
CA ALA A 114 9.58 11.53 -18.71
C ALA A 114 9.34 12.00 -17.27
N GLU A 115 8.44 11.34 -16.52
CA GLU A 115 8.25 11.60 -15.09
C GLU A 115 9.47 11.20 -14.27
N ILE A 116 10.07 10.04 -14.58
CA ILE A 116 11.28 9.58 -13.91
C ILE A 116 12.45 10.52 -14.21
N ASP A 117 12.67 10.88 -15.48
CA ASP A 117 13.75 11.78 -15.89
C ASP A 117 13.70 13.12 -15.12
N ARG A 118 12.51 13.69 -14.94
CA ARG A 118 12.32 14.96 -14.22
C ARG A 118 12.63 14.86 -12.72
N LYS A 119 12.44 13.71 -12.14
CA LYS A 119 12.54 13.48 -10.68
C LYS A 119 13.79 12.70 -10.29
N LEU A 120 14.61 12.31 -11.25
CA LEU A 120 15.71 11.37 -11.05
C LEU A 120 16.67 11.85 -9.95
N ASP A 121 17.10 13.09 -10.05
CA ASP A 121 18.08 13.65 -9.11
C ASP A 121 17.47 13.78 -7.70
N GLU A 122 16.21 14.18 -7.60
CA GLU A 122 15.49 14.25 -6.32
C GLU A 122 15.30 12.87 -5.68
N ILE A 123 15.00 11.85 -6.50
CA ILE A 123 14.88 10.44 -6.03
C ILE A 123 16.22 9.96 -5.48
N ILE A 124 17.31 10.24 -6.20
CA ILE A 124 18.66 9.84 -5.81
C ILE A 124 19.04 10.52 -4.50
N ASP A 125 18.90 11.83 -4.40
CA ASP A 125 19.20 12.63 -3.19
C ASP A 125 18.35 12.16 -2.00
N PHE A 126 17.06 11.96 -2.23
CA PHE A 126 16.17 11.48 -1.17
C PHE A 126 16.59 10.12 -0.63
N SER A 127 17.04 9.21 -1.49
CA SER A 127 17.47 7.86 -1.10
C SER A 127 18.76 7.87 -0.27
N GLY A 128 19.62 8.88 -0.43
CA GLY A 128 20.97 8.95 0.12
C GLY A 128 21.90 7.87 -0.44
N CYS A 129 21.65 7.45 -1.68
CA CYS A 129 22.44 6.42 -2.38
C CYS A 129 23.32 6.98 -3.50
N GLU A 130 23.57 8.29 -3.55
CA GLU A 130 24.28 9.00 -4.63
C GLU A 130 25.61 8.34 -4.95
N ARG A 131 26.40 8.06 -3.91
CA ARG A 131 27.73 7.45 -4.05
C ARG A 131 27.72 6.08 -4.74
N TYR A 132 26.61 5.37 -4.62
CA TYR A 132 26.49 3.99 -5.09
C TYR A 132 25.51 3.86 -6.28
N ILE A 133 25.01 4.96 -6.79
CA ILE A 133 23.91 4.94 -7.80
C ILE A 133 24.27 4.21 -9.09
N VAL A 134 25.56 4.16 -9.45
CA VAL A 134 26.08 3.42 -10.61
C VAL A 134 26.58 2.00 -10.25
N THR A 135 26.41 1.60 -9.00
CA THR A 135 26.80 0.26 -8.53
C THR A 135 25.61 -0.69 -8.67
N PRO A 136 25.82 -1.96 -9.08
CA PRO A 136 24.76 -2.97 -9.10
C PRO A 136 24.13 -3.18 -7.72
N VAL A 137 22.80 -3.31 -7.68
CA VAL A 137 22.01 -3.39 -6.42
C VAL A 137 22.35 -4.63 -5.60
N LYS A 138 22.87 -5.70 -6.19
CA LYS A 138 23.40 -6.86 -5.45
C LYS A 138 24.49 -6.51 -4.41
N ARG A 139 25.12 -5.34 -4.56
CA ARG A 139 26.14 -4.83 -3.62
C ARG A 139 25.57 -3.85 -2.59
N TYR A 140 24.27 -3.57 -2.65
CA TYR A 140 23.61 -2.70 -1.68
C TYR A 140 23.36 -3.45 -0.37
N SER A 141 23.39 -2.72 0.73
CA SER A 141 22.82 -3.22 1.98
C SER A 141 21.30 -3.31 1.87
N SER A 142 20.67 -4.11 2.72
CA SER A 142 19.20 -4.18 2.79
C SER A 142 18.57 -2.81 3.02
N GLY A 143 19.20 -1.99 3.90
CA GLY A 143 18.75 -0.63 4.15
C GLY A 143 18.83 0.28 2.91
N MET A 144 19.91 0.19 2.13
CA MET A 144 20.03 0.96 0.87
C MET A 144 18.96 0.56 -0.15
N THR A 145 18.69 -0.74 -0.27
CA THR A 145 17.65 -1.24 -1.17
C THR A 145 16.27 -0.71 -0.78
N VAL A 146 15.94 -0.76 0.50
CA VAL A 146 14.66 -0.22 1.03
C VAL A 146 14.58 1.28 0.81
N ARG A 147 15.65 2.03 1.12
CA ARG A 147 15.69 3.49 0.94
C ARG A 147 15.52 3.90 -0.51
N LEU A 148 16.17 3.21 -1.44
CA LEU A 148 16.05 3.49 -2.88
C LEU A 148 14.63 3.18 -3.38
N GLY A 149 14.07 2.01 -3.03
CA GLY A 149 12.72 1.63 -3.43
C GLY A 149 11.67 2.60 -2.86
N PHE A 150 11.83 2.99 -1.59
CA PHE A 150 10.95 4.00 -0.98
C PHE A 150 11.09 5.35 -1.68
N ALA A 151 12.31 5.79 -2.02
CA ALA A 151 12.51 7.04 -2.74
C ALA A 151 11.75 7.06 -4.06
N VAL A 152 11.84 6.01 -4.88
CA VAL A 152 11.06 5.92 -6.13
C VAL A 152 9.57 6.05 -5.86
N ALA A 153 9.07 5.32 -4.87
CA ALA A 153 7.65 5.30 -4.53
C ALA A 153 7.15 6.62 -3.92
N ALA A 154 7.99 7.33 -3.15
CA ALA A 154 7.66 8.64 -2.55
C ALA A 154 7.52 9.77 -3.59
N PHE A 155 8.17 9.61 -4.75
CA PHE A 155 8.07 10.55 -5.86
C PHE A 155 7.06 10.12 -6.94
N LEU A 156 6.38 9.00 -6.73
CA LEU A 156 5.18 8.68 -7.49
C LEU A 156 4.10 9.70 -7.14
N GLU A 157 3.39 10.20 -8.15
CA GLU A 157 2.27 11.15 -7.99
C GLU A 157 0.93 10.50 -8.34
N PRO A 158 0.45 9.53 -7.55
CA PRO A 158 -0.88 8.97 -7.73
C PRO A 158 -1.92 9.87 -7.07
N GLU A 159 -3.15 9.80 -7.53
CA GLU A 159 -4.28 10.45 -6.88
C GLU A 159 -4.65 9.76 -5.56
N ILE A 160 -4.38 8.46 -5.46
CA ILE A 160 -4.61 7.64 -4.26
C ILE A 160 -3.32 6.91 -3.91
N LEU A 161 -2.79 7.14 -2.73
CA LEU A 161 -1.59 6.49 -2.22
C LEU A 161 -1.94 5.50 -1.11
N VAL A 162 -1.53 4.25 -1.29
CA VAL A 162 -1.70 3.18 -0.30
C VAL A 162 -0.36 2.89 0.36
N VAL A 163 -0.29 3.07 1.67
CA VAL A 163 0.95 2.99 2.45
C VAL A 163 0.79 1.94 3.53
N ASP A 164 1.66 0.94 3.54
CA ASP A 164 1.72 -0.05 4.61
C ASP A 164 2.76 0.37 5.66
N GLU A 165 2.65 -0.21 6.82
CA GLU A 165 3.55 -0.09 7.97
C GLU A 165 5.04 -0.32 7.66
N VAL A 166 5.37 -0.93 6.54
CA VAL A 166 6.73 -1.21 6.04
C VAL A 166 7.57 0.07 5.79
N LEU A 167 7.03 1.28 6.05
CA LEU A 167 7.85 2.49 6.24
C LEU A 167 8.89 2.35 7.38
N ALA A 168 8.82 1.26 8.16
CA ALA A 168 9.79 0.90 9.17
C ALA A 168 11.14 0.39 8.63
N GLY A 169 11.31 0.23 7.32
CA GLY A 169 12.60 -0.08 6.70
C GLY A 169 13.49 1.15 6.60
N GLY A 170 14.76 1.01 6.99
CA GLY A 170 15.71 2.10 7.07
C GLY A 170 16.02 2.51 8.50
N ASP A 171 16.92 3.48 8.66
CA ASP A 171 17.23 4.06 9.96
C ASP A 171 16.17 5.11 10.41
N ALA A 172 16.23 5.49 11.69
CA ALA A 172 15.25 6.42 12.28
C ALA A 172 15.24 7.81 11.58
N GLU A 173 16.37 8.22 11.00
CA GLU A 173 16.47 9.47 10.27
C GLU A 173 15.72 9.39 8.93
N PHE A 174 15.93 8.32 8.20
CA PHE A 174 15.21 8.07 6.95
C PHE A 174 13.71 7.91 7.18
N GLN A 175 13.30 7.23 8.26
CA GLN A 175 11.89 7.11 8.62
C GLN A 175 11.24 8.48 8.85
N LYS A 176 11.91 9.39 9.56
CA LYS A 176 11.41 10.77 9.74
C LYS A 176 11.28 11.51 8.40
N LYS A 177 12.28 11.39 7.53
CA LYS A 177 12.30 11.99 6.19
C LYS A 177 11.13 11.42 5.34
N ALA A 178 10.91 10.11 5.41
CA ALA A 178 9.82 9.42 4.73
C ALA A 178 8.43 9.89 5.19
N ILE A 179 8.22 9.96 6.51
CA ILE A 179 6.97 10.45 7.10
C ILE A 179 6.74 11.93 6.73
N GLY A 180 7.79 12.75 6.77
CA GLY A 180 7.72 14.16 6.35
C GLY A 180 7.24 14.27 4.89
N LYS A 181 7.87 13.53 3.97
CA LYS A 181 7.46 13.51 2.56
C LYS A 181 6.02 13.05 2.36
N MET A 182 5.58 12.03 3.11
CA MET A 182 4.18 11.57 3.06
C MET A 182 3.20 12.64 3.54
N LYS A 183 3.56 13.39 4.57
CA LYS A 183 2.76 14.50 5.08
C LYS A 183 2.65 15.62 4.04
N ASP A 184 3.74 15.99 3.40
CA ASP A 184 3.75 17.01 2.36
C ASP A 184 2.87 16.61 1.18
N VAL A 185 2.95 15.34 0.75
CA VAL A 185 2.11 14.78 -0.32
C VAL A 185 0.63 14.80 0.06
N SER A 186 0.29 14.51 1.32
CA SER A 186 -1.11 14.45 1.77
C SER A 186 -1.73 15.83 1.96
N THR A 187 -0.97 16.79 2.52
CA THR A 187 -1.49 18.13 2.87
C THR A 187 -1.35 19.15 1.74
N GLY A 188 -0.27 19.06 0.96
CA GLY A 188 0.07 20.08 -0.05
C GLY A 188 -0.65 19.92 -1.39
N GLU A 189 -1.04 18.71 -1.77
CA GLU A 189 -1.54 18.41 -3.12
C GLU A 189 -2.96 17.82 -3.14
N GLY A 190 -3.63 17.75 -1.98
CA GLY A 190 -5.01 17.25 -1.87
C GLY A 190 -5.16 15.78 -2.29
N ARG A 191 -4.10 14.97 -2.15
CA ARG A 191 -4.10 13.56 -2.49
C ARG A 191 -4.74 12.73 -1.39
N THR A 192 -5.40 11.67 -1.79
CA THR A 192 -5.98 10.70 -0.86
C THR A 192 -4.91 9.71 -0.42
N VAL A 193 -4.76 9.52 0.90
CA VAL A 193 -3.79 8.57 1.47
C VAL A 193 -4.50 7.55 2.34
N LEU A 194 -4.23 6.27 2.09
CA LEU A 194 -4.67 5.16 2.93
C LEU A 194 -3.44 4.61 3.66
N PHE A 195 -3.36 4.88 4.94
CA PHE A 195 -2.20 4.55 5.76
C PHE A 195 -2.52 3.42 6.73
N VAL A 196 -1.80 2.32 6.65
CA VAL A 196 -1.92 1.22 7.59
C VAL A 196 -0.79 1.25 8.59
N SER A 197 -1.13 1.26 9.87
CA SER A 197 -0.14 1.14 10.94
C SER A 197 -0.75 0.54 12.19
N HIS A 198 0.09 -0.10 13.00
CA HIS A 198 -0.23 -0.43 14.39
C HIS A 198 0.26 0.65 15.36
N ASN A 199 1.07 1.60 14.89
CA ASN A 199 1.55 2.71 15.70
C ASN A 199 0.52 3.84 15.75
N MET A 200 -0.16 3.96 16.89
CA MET A 200 -1.20 4.96 17.11
C MET A 200 -0.68 6.40 17.05
N GLU A 201 0.58 6.63 17.39
CA GLU A 201 1.18 7.96 17.30
C GLU A 201 1.31 8.41 15.85
N SER A 202 1.78 7.52 14.96
CA SER A 202 1.84 7.81 13.52
C SER A 202 0.45 8.08 12.95
N ILE A 203 -0.56 7.29 13.34
CA ILE A 203 -1.95 7.50 12.91
C ILE A 203 -2.47 8.87 13.34
N ARG A 204 -2.31 9.24 14.63
CA ARG A 204 -2.77 10.53 15.14
C ARG A 204 -2.10 11.73 14.48
N ASN A 205 -0.83 11.59 14.13
CA ASN A 205 -0.05 12.68 13.54
C ASN A 205 -0.29 12.86 12.03
N LEU A 206 -0.72 11.83 11.33
CA LEU A 206 -0.82 11.82 9.87
C LEU A 206 -2.27 11.77 9.37
N CYS A 207 -3.16 11.07 10.08
CA CYS A 207 -4.48 10.76 9.57
C CYS A 207 -5.55 11.73 10.07
N THR A 208 -6.47 12.08 9.20
CA THR A 208 -7.66 12.89 9.50
C THR A 208 -8.84 12.01 9.92
N ARG A 209 -8.84 10.74 9.50
CA ARG A 209 -9.89 9.76 9.79
C ARG A 209 -9.30 8.40 10.08
N GLY A 210 -10.04 7.58 10.83
CA GLY A 210 -9.63 6.22 11.18
C GLY A 210 -10.66 5.16 10.84
N VAL A 211 -10.19 3.99 10.42
CA VAL A 211 -10.98 2.78 10.23
C VAL A 211 -10.39 1.69 11.12
N LEU A 212 -11.19 1.15 12.04
CA LEU A 212 -10.78 0.04 12.91
C LEU A 212 -11.26 -1.28 12.32
N LEU A 213 -10.32 -2.17 12.03
CA LEU A 213 -10.59 -3.53 11.61
C LEU A 213 -10.38 -4.51 12.77
N GLU A 214 -11.33 -5.43 12.96
CA GLU A 214 -11.24 -6.51 13.90
C GLU A 214 -11.85 -7.79 13.30
N ASN A 215 -11.11 -8.89 13.35
CA ASN A 215 -11.55 -10.20 12.84
C ASN A 215 -12.12 -10.15 11.39
N GLY A 216 -11.51 -9.37 10.53
CA GLY A 216 -11.93 -9.22 9.14
C GLY A 216 -13.15 -8.33 8.92
N MET A 217 -13.66 -7.66 9.95
CA MET A 217 -14.80 -6.75 9.86
C MET A 217 -14.42 -5.32 10.24
N MET A 218 -15.14 -4.36 9.70
CA MET A 218 -15.01 -2.97 10.11
C MET A 218 -15.86 -2.73 11.36
N LYS A 219 -15.23 -2.29 12.45
CA LYS A 219 -15.88 -2.02 13.73
C LYS A 219 -16.18 -0.55 13.95
N TYR A 220 -15.37 0.32 13.41
CA TYR A 220 -15.51 1.75 13.57
C TYR A 220 -14.92 2.49 12.35
N GLN A 221 -15.56 3.59 12.02
CA GLN A 221 -15.06 4.60 11.09
C GLN A 221 -15.40 5.97 11.66
N GLY A 222 -14.41 6.87 11.72
CA GLY A 222 -14.61 8.24 12.24
C GLY A 222 -13.33 9.05 12.22
N ASP A 223 -13.43 10.28 12.71
CA ASP A 223 -12.35 11.25 12.84
C ASP A 223 -11.56 10.99 14.13
#